data_3345c937a420e2f42b2d3bd7229b5703
#
_entry.id   3345c937a420e2f42b2d3bd7229b5703
#
_cell.length_a   1.000
_cell.length_b   1.000
_cell.length_c   1.000
_cell.angle_alpha   90.00
_cell.angle_beta   90.00
_cell.angle_gamma   90.00
#
_symmetry.space_group_name_H-M   'P 1'
#
loop_
_entity.id
_entity.type
_entity.pdbx_description
1 polymer ?
#
loop_
_entity_poly.entity_id
_entity_poly.type
_entity_poly.pdbx_seq_one_letter_code
_entity_poly.pdbx_strand_id
1 'polypeptide(L)'
;SIHEVLKTLIEAFLLVFIVVYIFLQDLRSTLIPAIAIPVALIGTFFMLSLIGFSLNLLTLCAMVLAIAIVVDDAIVVVEGVHAKLDQGYKSAKLASIDAMNELGGAIVSITLVMMSVFIPVSFMSGTAGTFYRQFGLTMAISIGLSALNALTLSPALCAMFLKPHEEGHEKKSTFVSRFHSSFNAAYDSLLNSYKKRVAFFIQKKWLSFGIVAGCIVLLVVLMNVTPTGMVPNEDTGTIMGAVTLPPGTSQERTIEVMNKVDSLIAADPAGK
;
A
#
# COMPACT_ATOMS: atom_id res chain seq x y z
N SER A 1 19.15 0.92 -5.09
CA SER A 1 19.25 0.39 -6.46
C SER A 1 17.97 -0.33 -6.87
N ILE A 2 17.68 -0.43 -8.17
CA ILE A 2 16.46 -1.08 -8.71
C ILE A 2 16.36 -2.53 -8.19
N HIS A 3 17.49 -3.23 -8.08
CA HIS A 3 17.54 -4.59 -7.58
C HIS A 3 17.06 -4.72 -6.11
N GLU A 4 17.39 -3.77 -5.27
CA GLU A 4 16.91 -3.74 -3.86
C GLU A 4 15.41 -3.53 -3.80
N VAL A 5 14.87 -2.65 -4.64
CA VAL A 5 13.42 -2.41 -4.65
C VAL A 5 12.65 -3.63 -5.19
N LEU A 6 13.16 -4.31 -6.22
CA LEU A 6 12.58 -5.56 -6.68
C LEU A 6 12.60 -6.64 -5.59
N LYS A 7 13.69 -6.73 -4.82
CA LYS A 7 13.78 -7.61 -3.67
C LYS A 7 12.72 -7.26 -2.62
N THR A 8 12.60 -5.98 -2.27
CA THR A 8 11.58 -5.48 -1.33
C THR A 8 10.17 -5.79 -1.81
N LEU A 9 9.91 -5.69 -3.11
CA LEU A 9 8.61 -6.00 -3.72
C LEU A 9 8.24 -7.48 -3.55
N ILE A 10 9.21 -8.38 -3.74
CA ILE A 10 9.02 -9.82 -3.50
C ILE A 10 8.85 -10.12 -2.00
N GLU A 11 9.64 -9.48 -1.14
CA GLU A 11 9.52 -9.64 0.31
C GLU A 11 8.15 -9.13 0.81
N ALA A 12 7.69 -7.98 0.33
CA ALA A 12 6.36 -7.45 0.62
C ALA A 12 5.25 -8.42 0.18
N PHE A 13 5.34 -8.94 -1.04
CA PHE A 13 4.40 -9.94 -1.56
C PHE A 13 4.35 -11.20 -0.69
N LEU A 14 5.51 -11.75 -0.32
CA LEU A 14 5.59 -12.96 0.52
C LEU A 14 5.01 -12.69 1.92
N LEU A 15 5.33 -11.54 2.51
CA LEU A 15 4.82 -11.16 3.83
C LEU A 15 3.29 -11.02 3.80
N VAL A 16 2.76 -10.34 2.79
CA VAL A 16 1.30 -10.20 2.59
C VAL A 16 0.65 -11.57 2.42
N PHE A 17 1.23 -12.45 1.59
CA PHE A 17 0.71 -13.81 1.40
C PHE A 17 0.62 -14.57 2.72
N ILE A 18 1.67 -14.51 3.56
CA ILE A 18 1.70 -15.18 4.86
C ILE A 18 0.62 -14.61 5.79
N VAL A 19 0.51 -13.28 5.87
CA VAL A 19 -0.48 -12.62 6.73
C VAL A 19 -1.89 -12.99 6.28
N VAL A 20 -2.21 -12.88 5.00
CA VAL A 20 -3.52 -13.23 4.45
C VAL A 20 -3.85 -14.71 4.72
N TYR A 21 -2.86 -15.59 4.57
CA TYR A 21 -3.05 -17.02 4.87
C TYR A 21 -3.36 -17.28 6.35
N ILE A 22 -2.72 -16.56 7.27
CA ILE A 22 -2.99 -16.69 8.72
C ILE A 22 -4.43 -16.29 9.04
N PHE A 23 -4.94 -15.22 8.41
CA PHE A 23 -6.29 -14.72 8.66
C PHE A 23 -7.38 -15.54 7.96
N LEU A 24 -7.21 -15.86 6.68
CA LEU A 24 -8.20 -16.61 5.91
C LEU A 24 -8.18 -18.13 6.22
N GLN A 25 -7.06 -18.66 6.71
CA GLN A 25 -6.87 -20.07 7.10
C GLN A 25 -7.24 -21.09 6.00
N ASP A 26 -7.39 -20.62 4.78
CA ASP A 26 -7.68 -21.42 3.60
C ASP A 26 -6.75 -21.02 2.44
N LEU A 27 -6.03 -22.00 1.91
CA LEU A 27 -5.07 -21.77 0.82
C LEU A 27 -5.77 -21.30 -0.46
N ARG A 28 -6.98 -21.78 -0.74
CA ARG A 28 -7.72 -21.39 -1.95
C ARG A 28 -8.13 -19.94 -1.92
N SER A 29 -8.60 -19.47 -0.77
CA SER A 29 -8.95 -18.08 -0.52
C SER A 29 -7.72 -17.17 -0.60
N THR A 30 -6.59 -17.63 -0.06
CA THR A 30 -5.31 -16.86 -0.09
C THR A 30 -4.73 -16.77 -1.50
N LEU A 31 -4.96 -17.75 -2.37
CA LEU A 31 -4.48 -17.71 -3.76
C LEU A 31 -5.15 -16.59 -4.57
N ILE A 32 -6.36 -16.16 -4.22
CA ILE A 32 -7.08 -15.13 -4.97
C ILE A 32 -6.37 -13.78 -4.88
N PRO A 33 -6.11 -13.19 -3.69
CA PRO A 33 -5.28 -11.99 -3.59
C PRO A 33 -3.86 -12.20 -4.13
N ALA A 34 -3.28 -13.40 -3.95
CA ALA A 34 -1.95 -13.71 -4.46
C ALA A 34 -1.86 -13.68 -5.99
N ILE A 35 -2.93 -13.96 -6.71
CA ILE A 35 -3.01 -13.81 -8.17
C ILE A 35 -3.34 -12.36 -8.54
N ALA A 36 -4.22 -11.70 -7.79
CA ALA A 36 -4.64 -10.33 -8.08
C ALA A 36 -3.47 -9.32 -8.01
N ILE A 37 -2.54 -9.50 -7.05
CA ILE A 37 -1.37 -8.61 -6.88
C ILE A 37 -0.48 -8.57 -8.13
N PRO A 38 0.08 -9.69 -8.62
CA PRO A 38 0.91 -9.68 -9.82
C PRO A 38 0.18 -9.12 -11.04
N VAL A 39 -1.10 -9.43 -11.22
CA VAL A 39 -1.90 -8.93 -12.35
C VAL A 39 -2.03 -7.41 -12.28
N ALA A 40 -2.33 -6.84 -11.10
CA ALA A 40 -2.41 -5.39 -10.93
C ALA A 40 -1.05 -4.72 -11.15
N LEU A 41 0.04 -5.30 -10.64
CA LEU A 41 1.39 -4.76 -10.80
C LEU A 41 1.84 -4.78 -12.27
N ILE A 42 1.66 -5.90 -12.96
CA ILE A 42 1.99 -6.02 -14.40
C ILE A 42 1.15 -5.03 -15.20
N GLY A 43 -0.13 -4.91 -14.90
CA GLY A 43 -1.02 -3.92 -15.52
C GLY A 43 -0.53 -2.48 -15.26
N THR A 44 -0.08 -2.18 -14.05
CA THR A 44 0.47 -0.87 -13.71
C THR A 44 1.76 -0.57 -14.49
N PHE A 45 2.69 -1.53 -14.56
CA PHE A 45 3.90 -1.38 -15.38
C PHE A 45 3.58 -1.15 -16.85
N PHE A 46 2.62 -1.89 -17.38
CA PHE A 46 2.16 -1.72 -18.74
C PHE A 46 1.61 -0.31 -19.00
N MET A 47 0.74 0.18 -18.11
CA MET A 47 0.16 1.53 -18.23
C MET A 47 1.22 2.63 -18.09
N LEU A 48 2.17 2.47 -17.15
CA LEU A 48 3.29 3.42 -17.02
C LEU A 48 4.17 3.46 -18.27
N SER A 49 4.40 2.31 -18.90
CA SER A 49 5.13 2.23 -20.16
C SER A 49 4.42 2.94 -21.30
N LEU A 50 3.08 2.81 -21.40
CA LEU A 50 2.27 3.50 -22.42
C LEU A 50 2.30 5.03 -22.27
N ILE A 51 2.38 5.53 -21.04
CA ILE A 51 2.45 6.97 -20.73
C ILE A 51 3.88 7.51 -20.92
N GLY A 52 4.87 6.63 -21.15
CA GLY A 52 6.26 7.01 -21.31
C GLY A 52 7.00 7.29 -20.00
N PHE A 53 6.52 6.75 -18.88
CA PHE A 53 7.21 6.85 -17.61
C PHE A 53 8.34 5.85 -17.52
N SER A 54 9.50 6.31 -17.03
CA SER A 54 10.62 5.44 -16.71
C SER A 54 10.45 4.83 -15.32
N LEU A 55 10.93 3.59 -15.16
CA LEU A 55 11.06 2.95 -13.87
C LEU A 55 12.19 3.62 -13.08
N ASN A 56 11.83 4.24 -11.98
CA ASN A 56 12.77 4.87 -11.06
C ASN A 56 12.39 4.53 -9.61
N LEU A 57 13.20 4.98 -8.66
CA LEU A 57 12.99 4.70 -7.25
C LEU A 57 11.60 5.12 -6.75
N LEU A 58 11.08 6.26 -7.23
CA LEU A 58 9.78 6.79 -6.81
C LEU A 58 8.61 5.96 -7.34
N THR A 59 8.64 5.59 -8.62
CA THR A 59 7.60 4.73 -9.20
C THR A 59 7.60 3.35 -8.56
N LEU A 60 8.79 2.82 -8.22
CA LEU A 60 8.92 1.54 -7.53
C LEU A 60 8.47 1.63 -6.07
N CYS A 61 8.78 2.71 -5.34
CA CYS A 61 8.25 2.94 -3.99
C CYS A 61 6.72 3.08 -4.00
N ALA A 62 6.16 3.80 -4.99
CA ALA A 62 4.72 3.88 -5.18
C ALA A 62 4.10 2.49 -5.41
N MET A 63 4.76 1.63 -6.17
CA MET A 63 4.26 0.27 -6.42
C MET A 63 4.33 -0.64 -5.19
N VAL A 64 5.37 -0.51 -4.36
CA VAL A 64 5.41 -1.23 -3.06
C VAL A 64 4.25 -0.81 -2.17
N LEU A 65 3.95 0.50 -2.11
CA LEU A 65 2.80 1.00 -1.37
C LEU A 65 1.47 0.55 -2.00
N ALA A 66 1.39 0.52 -3.33
CA ALA A 66 0.21 0.07 -4.05
C ALA A 66 -0.14 -1.40 -3.76
N ILE A 67 0.85 -2.29 -3.50
CA ILE A 67 0.58 -3.68 -3.12
C ILE A 67 -0.36 -3.74 -1.93
N ALA A 68 -0.14 -2.93 -0.90
CA ALA A 68 -0.98 -2.93 0.29
C ALA A 68 -2.44 -2.57 -0.04
N ILE A 69 -2.66 -1.58 -0.91
CA ILE A 69 -4.00 -1.14 -1.32
C ILE A 69 -4.67 -2.18 -2.24
N VAL A 70 -3.92 -2.74 -3.19
CA VAL A 70 -4.41 -3.78 -4.13
C VAL A 70 -4.88 -5.02 -3.38
N VAL A 71 -4.18 -5.39 -2.31
CA VAL A 71 -4.54 -6.56 -1.49
C VAL A 71 -5.85 -6.35 -0.77
N ASP A 72 -6.07 -5.16 -0.22
CA ASP A 72 -7.29 -4.84 0.54
C ASP A 72 -8.55 -5.03 -0.30
N ASP A 73 -8.56 -4.55 -1.54
CA ASP A 73 -9.69 -4.72 -2.45
C ASP A 73 -10.00 -6.22 -2.71
N ALA A 74 -8.96 -7.02 -2.95
CA ALA A 74 -9.12 -8.44 -3.20
C ALA A 74 -9.59 -9.20 -1.94
N ILE A 75 -9.09 -8.84 -0.75
CA ILE A 75 -9.49 -9.44 0.53
C ILE A 75 -10.97 -9.16 0.81
N VAL A 76 -11.43 -7.93 0.62
CA VAL A 76 -12.83 -7.55 0.84
C VAL A 76 -13.78 -8.40 -0.02
N VAL A 77 -13.43 -8.65 -1.28
CA VAL A 77 -14.22 -9.52 -2.16
C VAL A 77 -14.24 -10.96 -1.66
N VAL A 78 -13.07 -11.52 -1.32
CA VAL A 78 -12.96 -12.90 -0.83
C VAL A 78 -13.76 -13.08 0.47
N GLU A 79 -13.62 -12.16 1.41
CA GLU A 79 -14.34 -12.19 2.68
C GLU A 79 -15.86 -12.05 2.49
N GLY A 80 -16.29 -11.15 1.59
CA GLY A 80 -17.71 -11.01 1.25
C GLY A 80 -18.32 -12.27 0.64
N VAL A 81 -17.58 -12.96 -0.24
CA VAL A 81 -18.03 -14.25 -0.80
C VAL A 81 -18.06 -15.35 0.27
N HIS A 82 -17.06 -15.39 1.16
CA HIS A 82 -17.08 -16.32 2.30
C HIS A 82 -18.29 -16.08 3.21
N ALA A 83 -18.58 -14.83 3.56
CA ALA A 83 -19.73 -14.50 4.37
C ALA A 83 -21.06 -14.95 3.73
N LYS A 84 -21.18 -14.93 2.40
CA LYS A 84 -22.34 -15.50 1.69
C LYS A 84 -22.34 -17.04 1.74
N LEU A 85 -21.20 -17.68 1.56
CA LEU A 85 -21.09 -19.15 1.69
C LEU A 85 -21.49 -19.62 3.11
N ASP A 86 -21.08 -18.91 4.13
CA ASP A 86 -21.44 -19.18 5.53
C ASP A 86 -22.94 -18.97 5.82
N GLN A 87 -23.62 -18.12 5.04
CA GLN A 87 -25.07 -17.96 5.06
C GLN A 87 -25.84 -19.13 4.39
N GLY A 88 -25.13 -20.14 3.88
CA GLY A 88 -25.74 -21.36 3.33
C GLY A 88 -25.89 -21.37 1.81
N TYR A 89 -25.20 -20.51 1.08
CA TYR A 89 -25.17 -20.58 -0.39
C TYR A 89 -24.51 -21.89 -0.85
N LYS A 90 -25.24 -22.66 -1.65
CA LYS A 90 -24.80 -23.95 -2.19
C LYS A 90 -23.84 -23.83 -3.39
N SER A 91 -23.64 -22.64 -3.91
CA SER A 91 -22.78 -22.38 -5.08
C SER A 91 -21.91 -21.15 -4.85
N ALA A 92 -20.60 -21.31 -4.98
CA ALA A 92 -19.64 -20.20 -4.90
C ALA A 92 -19.92 -19.13 -5.97
N LYS A 93 -20.42 -19.54 -7.15
CA LYS A 93 -20.81 -18.61 -8.21
C LYS A 93 -21.96 -17.71 -7.79
N LEU A 94 -23.01 -18.24 -7.20
CA LEU A 94 -24.15 -17.44 -6.71
C LEU A 94 -23.74 -16.58 -5.55
N ALA A 95 -22.93 -17.09 -4.62
CA ALA A 95 -22.37 -16.34 -3.51
C ALA A 95 -21.52 -15.15 -4.01
N SER A 96 -20.68 -15.35 -5.04
CA SER A 96 -19.88 -14.28 -5.65
C SER A 96 -20.73 -13.20 -6.31
N ILE A 97 -21.78 -13.58 -7.06
CA ILE A 97 -22.68 -12.61 -7.69
C ILE A 97 -23.38 -11.76 -6.63
N ASP A 98 -23.90 -12.39 -5.59
CA ASP A 98 -24.64 -11.69 -4.54
C ASP A 98 -23.73 -10.81 -3.66
N ALA A 99 -22.54 -11.30 -3.33
CA ALA A 99 -21.52 -10.50 -2.65
C ALA A 99 -21.14 -9.25 -3.47
N MET A 100 -20.98 -9.37 -4.79
CA MET A 100 -20.64 -8.24 -5.64
C MET A 100 -21.78 -7.24 -5.81
N ASN A 101 -23.03 -7.66 -5.73
CA ASN A 101 -24.17 -6.74 -5.70
C ASN A 101 -24.14 -5.84 -4.45
N GLU A 102 -23.66 -6.34 -3.31
CA GLU A 102 -23.52 -5.56 -2.08
C GLU A 102 -22.23 -4.74 -2.05
N LEU A 103 -21.10 -5.32 -2.47
CA LEU A 103 -19.78 -4.73 -2.30
C LEU A 103 -19.35 -3.84 -3.48
N GLY A 104 -19.88 -4.06 -4.67
CA GLY A 104 -19.42 -3.36 -5.87
C GLY A 104 -19.51 -1.84 -5.76
N GLY A 105 -20.60 -1.32 -5.21
CA GLY A 105 -20.75 0.12 -4.97
C GLY A 105 -19.73 0.68 -3.96
N ALA A 106 -19.43 -0.10 -2.91
CA ALA A 106 -18.43 0.28 -1.91
C ALA A 106 -17.02 0.32 -2.51
N ILE A 107 -16.63 -0.70 -3.30
CA ILE A 107 -15.33 -0.76 -3.97
C ILE A 107 -15.15 0.44 -4.90
N VAL A 108 -16.13 0.76 -5.74
CA VAL A 108 -16.09 1.92 -6.62
C VAL A 108 -15.94 3.21 -5.82
N SER A 109 -16.70 3.36 -4.73
CA SER A 109 -16.62 4.56 -3.89
C SER A 109 -15.26 4.73 -3.22
N ILE A 110 -14.69 3.66 -2.66
CA ILE A 110 -13.35 3.67 -2.05
C ILE A 110 -12.29 4.04 -3.10
N THR A 111 -12.36 3.44 -4.28
CA THR A 111 -11.46 3.73 -5.40
C THR A 111 -11.51 5.20 -5.80
N LEU A 112 -12.70 5.77 -5.98
CA LEU A 112 -12.87 7.18 -6.34
C LEU A 112 -12.32 8.11 -5.25
N VAL A 113 -12.54 7.80 -3.97
CA VAL A 113 -11.98 8.57 -2.85
C VAL A 113 -10.46 8.53 -2.88
N MET A 114 -9.85 7.35 -3.05
CA MET A 114 -8.40 7.21 -3.13
C MET A 114 -7.82 7.94 -4.34
N MET A 115 -8.42 7.80 -5.51
CA MET A 115 -7.99 8.51 -6.72
C MET A 115 -8.12 10.02 -6.57
N SER A 116 -9.13 10.53 -5.85
CA SER A 116 -9.32 11.96 -5.59
C SER A 116 -8.21 12.58 -4.74
N VAL A 117 -7.46 11.79 -4.01
CA VAL A 117 -6.26 12.22 -3.27
C VAL A 117 -5.03 12.24 -4.18
N PHE A 118 -4.79 11.18 -4.94
CA PHE A 118 -3.55 11.04 -5.73
C PHE A 118 -3.55 11.81 -7.04
N ILE A 119 -4.71 11.97 -7.71
CA ILE A 119 -4.80 12.70 -8.97
C ILE A 119 -4.43 14.19 -8.80
N PRO A 120 -4.97 14.96 -7.84
CA PRO A 120 -4.58 16.36 -7.66
C PRO A 120 -3.10 16.56 -7.35
N VAL A 121 -2.50 15.66 -6.56
CA VAL A 121 -1.07 15.68 -6.23
C VAL A 121 -0.20 15.59 -7.50
N SER A 122 -0.70 14.92 -8.54
CA SER A 122 0.00 14.78 -9.81
C SER A 122 0.07 16.07 -10.65
N PHE A 123 -0.70 17.09 -10.29
CA PHE A 123 -0.70 18.41 -10.97
C PHE A 123 0.14 19.45 -10.25
N MET A 124 0.85 19.10 -9.19
CA MET A 124 1.75 20.04 -8.51
C MET A 124 2.89 20.48 -9.42
N SER A 125 3.25 21.76 -9.35
CA SER A 125 4.31 22.39 -10.15
C SER A 125 5.64 22.46 -9.39
N GLY A 126 6.73 22.70 -10.11
CA GLY A 126 8.08 22.86 -9.55
C GLY A 126 8.86 21.54 -9.46
N THR A 127 10.07 21.60 -8.91
CA THR A 127 10.94 20.41 -8.74
C THR A 127 10.28 19.30 -7.93
N ALA A 128 9.63 19.67 -6.82
CA ALA A 128 8.82 18.74 -6.04
C ALA A 128 7.67 18.14 -6.86
N GLY A 129 7.04 18.95 -7.74
CA GLY A 129 5.95 18.50 -8.59
C GLY A 129 6.34 17.36 -9.53
N THR A 130 7.57 17.35 -10.04
CA THR A 130 8.07 16.24 -10.87
C THR A 130 8.07 14.91 -10.11
N PHE A 131 8.49 14.94 -8.84
CA PHE A 131 8.48 13.77 -7.96
C PHE A 131 7.05 13.33 -7.63
N TYR A 132 6.21 14.26 -7.19
CA TYR A 132 4.82 13.97 -6.82
C TYR A 132 3.98 13.50 -8.00
N ARG A 133 4.23 14.01 -9.20
CA ARG A 133 3.54 13.57 -10.42
C ARG A 133 3.79 12.10 -10.73
N GLN A 134 5.05 11.66 -10.68
CA GLN A 134 5.39 10.26 -10.95
C GLN A 134 4.79 9.33 -9.89
N PHE A 135 4.94 9.69 -8.61
CA PHE A 135 4.38 8.93 -7.51
C PHE A 135 2.85 8.88 -7.55
N GLY A 136 2.19 10.04 -7.67
CA GLY A 136 0.74 10.17 -7.62
C GLY A 136 0.05 9.47 -8.80
N LEU A 137 0.57 9.62 -10.03
CA LEU A 137 0.02 8.92 -11.20
C LEU A 137 0.23 7.41 -11.11
N THR A 138 1.39 6.95 -10.64
CA THR A 138 1.63 5.52 -10.41
C THR A 138 0.62 4.95 -9.42
N MET A 139 0.39 5.64 -8.31
CA MET A 139 -0.61 5.25 -7.31
C MET A 139 -2.02 5.25 -7.88
N ALA A 140 -2.44 6.31 -8.58
CA ALA A 140 -3.78 6.40 -9.16
C ALA A 140 -4.05 5.28 -10.18
N ILE A 141 -3.08 4.98 -11.04
CA ILE A 141 -3.16 3.88 -12.01
C ILE A 141 -3.26 2.53 -11.30
N SER A 142 -2.42 2.29 -10.30
CA SER A 142 -2.42 1.03 -9.53
C SER A 142 -3.75 0.82 -8.82
N ILE A 143 -4.31 1.85 -8.20
CA ILE A 143 -5.61 1.83 -7.51
C ILE A 143 -6.74 1.56 -8.51
N GLY A 144 -6.73 2.22 -9.67
CA GLY A 144 -7.73 1.97 -10.73
C GLY A 144 -7.70 0.54 -11.25
N LEU A 145 -6.51 -0.03 -11.46
CA LEU A 145 -6.34 -1.42 -11.87
C LEU A 145 -6.70 -2.40 -10.75
N SER A 146 -6.44 -2.05 -9.49
CA SER A 146 -6.91 -2.82 -8.33
C SER A 146 -8.42 -2.96 -8.33
N ALA A 147 -9.13 -1.86 -8.47
CA ALA A 147 -10.59 -1.85 -8.52
C ALA A 147 -11.13 -2.68 -9.69
N LEU A 148 -10.52 -2.58 -10.88
CA LEU A 148 -10.90 -3.42 -12.02
C LEU A 148 -10.71 -4.91 -11.69
N ASN A 149 -9.61 -5.29 -11.07
CA ASN A 149 -9.37 -6.67 -10.63
C ASN A 149 -10.37 -7.11 -9.56
N ALA A 150 -10.66 -6.25 -8.58
CA ALA A 150 -11.62 -6.55 -7.53
C ALA A 150 -13.06 -6.73 -8.06
N LEU A 151 -13.42 -5.98 -9.10
CA LEU A 151 -14.76 -6.07 -9.70
C LEU A 151 -14.89 -7.20 -10.73
N THR A 152 -13.79 -7.71 -11.28
CA THR A 152 -13.80 -8.69 -12.37
C THR A 152 -13.06 -9.98 -12.01
N LEU A 153 -11.76 -9.90 -11.80
CA LEU A 153 -10.89 -11.06 -11.58
C LEU A 153 -11.18 -11.75 -10.24
N SER A 154 -11.24 -10.98 -9.14
CA SER A 154 -11.40 -11.56 -7.80
C SER A 154 -12.71 -12.33 -7.65
N PRO A 155 -13.90 -11.82 -8.05
CA PRO A 155 -15.14 -12.60 -7.96
C PRO A 155 -15.15 -13.81 -8.90
N ALA A 156 -14.51 -13.71 -10.07
CA ALA A 156 -14.38 -14.85 -10.97
C ALA A 156 -13.51 -15.97 -10.35
N LEU A 157 -12.39 -15.60 -9.73
CA LEU A 157 -11.53 -16.56 -9.01
C LEU A 157 -12.24 -17.15 -7.78
N CYS A 158 -13.01 -16.33 -7.04
CA CYS A 158 -13.86 -16.84 -5.95
C CYS A 158 -14.86 -17.89 -6.44
N ALA A 159 -15.55 -17.62 -7.54
CA ALA A 159 -16.51 -18.55 -8.12
C ALA A 159 -15.88 -19.87 -8.59
N MET A 160 -14.58 -19.85 -8.98
CA MET A 160 -13.84 -21.02 -9.47
C MET A 160 -13.18 -21.82 -8.34
N PHE A 161 -12.59 -21.14 -7.35
CA PHE A 161 -11.73 -21.79 -6.35
C PHE A 161 -12.41 -22.07 -5.04
N LEU A 162 -13.39 -21.25 -4.62
CA LEU A 162 -14.09 -21.46 -3.37
C LEU A 162 -15.08 -22.61 -3.48
N LYS A 163 -15.27 -23.30 -2.39
CA LYS A 163 -16.27 -24.36 -2.25
C LYS A 163 -17.19 -24.03 -1.08
N PRO A 164 -18.50 -24.37 -1.19
CA PRO A 164 -19.40 -24.35 -0.06
C PRO A 164 -18.83 -25.19 1.09
N HIS A 165 -19.07 -24.76 2.32
CA HIS A 165 -18.71 -25.56 3.49
C HIS A 165 -19.53 -26.86 3.46
N GLU A 166 -18.89 -28.01 3.24
CA GLU A 166 -19.47 -29.31 3.51
C GLU A 166 -19.41 -29.54 5.03
N GLU A 167 -20.56 -29.54 5.68
CA GLU A 167 -20.69 -29.99 7.07
C GLU A 167 -20.29 -31.45 7.16
N GLY A 168 -19.12 -31.77 7.72
CA GLY A 168 -18.82 -33.19 8.01
C GLY A 168 -17.38 -33.65 7.95
N HIS A 169 -16.40 -32.87 7.64
CA HIS A 169 -15.02 -33.33 7.76
C HIS A 169 -14.44 -33.05 9.16
N GLU A 170 -14.37 -34.08 10.00
CA GLU A 170 -13.55 -34.06 11.22
C GLU A 170 -12.12 -33.62 10.89
N LYS A 171 -11.76 -32.41 11.35
CA LYS A 171 -10.41 -31.87 11.21
C LYS A 171 -9.48 -32.77 12.02
N LYS A 172 -8.69 -33.63 11.35
CA LYS A 172 -7.57 -34.32 11.97
C LYS A 172 -6.73 -33.34 12.78
N SER A 173 -6.47 -33.70 14.04
CA SER A 173 -5.64 -32.92 14.96
C SER A 173 -4.19 -32.86 14.46
N THR A 174 -3.91 -31.87 13.63
CA THR A 174 -2.59 -31.52 13.11
C THR A 174 -2.07 -30.28 13.85
N PHE A 175 -0.78 -30.10 13.93
CA PHE A 175 -0.16 -28.90 14.55
C PHE A 175 -0.78 -27.58 14.03
N VAL A 176 -1.07 -27.52 12.73
CA VAL A 176 -1.75 -26.40 12.06
C VAL A 176 -3.16 -26.20 12.63
N SER A 177 -3.91 -27.25 12.89
CA SER A 177 -5.27 -27.19 13.48
C SER A 177 -5.23 -26.62 14.92
N ARG A 178 -4.20 -26.94 15.71
CA ARG A 178 -4.01 -26.37 17.05
C ARG A 178 -3.67 -24.89 16.98
N PHE A 179 -2.80 -24.49 16.04
CA PHE A 179 -2.48 -23.07 15.82
C PHE A 179 -3.73 -22.28 15.43
N HIS A 180 -4.52 -22.76 14.46
CA HIS A 180 -5.77 -22.12 14.04
C HIS A 180 -6.77 -22.01 15.20
N SER A 181 -6.94 -23.05 16.00
CA SER A 181 -7.83 -23.02 17.16
C SER A 181 -7.40 -21.98 18.20
N SER A 182 -6.10 -21.91 18.52
CA SER A 182 -5.57 -20.93 19.46
C SER A 182 -5.68 -19.50 18.92
N PHE A 183 -5.39 -19.31 17.63
CA PHE A 183 -5.54 -18.03 16.95
C PHE A 183 -7.01 -17.56 16.97
N ASN A 184 -7.94 -18.42 16.60
CA ASN A 184 -9.37 -18.10 16.59
C ASN A 184 -9.88 -17.76 17.99
N ALA A 185 -9.48 -18.50 19.04
CA ALA A 185 -9.85 -18.19 20.41
C ALA A 185 -9.33 -16.82 20.88
N ALA A 186 -8.09 -16.48 20.52
CA ALA A 186 -7.51 -15.16 20.79
C ALA A 186 -8.24 -14.05 20.01
N TYR A 187 -8.53 -14.30 18.75
CA TYR A 187 -9.27 -13.38 17.89
C TYR A 187 -10.70 -13.12 18.41
N ASP A 188 -11.43 -14.16 18.79
CA ASP A 188 -12.78 -14.04 19.36
C ASP A 188 -12.79 -13.26 20.67
N SER A 189 -11.80 -13.46 21.52
CA SER A 189 -11.62 -12.68 22.76
C SER A 189 -11.40 -11.19 22.45
N LEU A 190 -10.53 -10.91 21.48
CA LEU A 190 -10.24 -9.55 21.02
C LEU A 190 -11.50 -8.90 20.40
N LEU A 191 -12.22 -9.65 19.56
CA LEU A 191 -13.46 -9.21 18.91
C LEU A 191 -14.56 -8.88 19.92
N ASN A 192 -14.71 -9.71 20.96
CA ASN A 192 -15.70 -9.46 22.03
C ASN A 192 -15.33 -8.20 22.82
N SER A 193 -14.05 -7.99 23.09
CA SER A 193 -13.58 -6.77 23.76
C SER A 193 -13.77 -5.54 22.89
N TYR A 194 -13.51 -5.65 21.58
CA TYR A 194 -13.76 -4.59 20.60
C TYR A 194 -15.24 -4.24 20.52
N LYS A 195 -16.13 -5.22 20.38
CA LYS A 195 -17.59 -5.01 20.33
C LYS A 195 -18.09 -4.23 21.57
N LYS A 196 -17.62 -4.60 22.77
CA LYS A 196 -17.96 -3.89 24.02
C LYS A 196 -17.52 -2.43 24.00
N ARG A 197 -16.27 -2.17 23.54
CA ARG A 197 -15.74 -0.80 23.47
C ARG A 197 -16.48 0.04 22.42
N VAL A 198 -16.75 -0.52 21.26
CA VAL A 198 -17.52 0.17 20.19
C VAL A 198 -18.94 0.51 20.70
N ALA A 199 -19.61 -0.44 21.32
CA ALA A 199 -20.94 -0.19 21.91
C ALA A 199 -20.92 0.95 22.95
N PHE A 200 -19.87 1.02 23.78
CA PHE A 200 -19.68 2.13 24.72
C PHE A 200 -19.53 3.49 24.01
N PHE A 201 -18.71 3.56 22.94
CA PHE A 201 -18.53 4.80 22.18
C PHE A 201 -19.78 5.22 21.42
N ILE A 202 -20.56 4.26 20.88
CA ILE A 202 -21.82 4.53 20.21
C ILE A 202 -22.85 5.13 21.20
N GLN A 203 -22.89 4.62 22.42
CA GLN A 203 -23.77 5.12 23.47
C GLN A 203 -23.36 6.52 23.96
N LYS A 204 -22.05 6.81 24.02
CA LYS A 204 -21.50 8.09 24.47
C LYS A 204 -21.03 8.97 23.32
N LYS A 205 -21.96 9.42 22.48
CA LYS A 205 -21.69 10.23 21.26
C LYS A 205 -20.78 11.44 21.54
N TRP A 206 -21.04 12.17 22.62
CA TRP A 206 -20.22 13.34 22.99
C TRP A 206 -18.77 13.00 23.29
N LEU A 207 -18.49 11.83 23.89
CA LEU A 207 -17.13 11.37 24.10
C LEU A 207 -16.41 11.08 22.79
N SER A 208 -17.11 10.45 21.85
CA SER A 208 -16.58 10.18 20.51
C SER A 208 -16.24 11.46 19.74
N PHE A 209 -17.15 12.46 19.77
CA PHE A 209 -16.87 13.77 19.20
C PHE A 209 -15.71 14.49 19.90
N GLY A 210 -15.62 14.38 21.22
CA GLY A 210 -14.50 14.96 22.00
C GLY A 210 -13.16 14.37 21.61
N ILE A 211 -13.08 13.05 21.38
CA ILE A 211 -11.85 12.38 20.93
C ILE A 211 -11.46 12.86 19.54
N VAL A 212 -12.42 12.90 18.60
CA VAL A 212 -12.14 13.38 17.23
C VAL A 212 -11.67 14.83 17.25
N ALA A 213 -12.35 15.70 18.01
CA ALA A 213 -11.93 17.10 18.16
C ALA A 213 -10.54 17.21 18.78
N GLY A 214 -10.25 16.41 19.80
CA GLY A 214 -8.91 16.34 20.40
C GLY A 214 -7.82 15.90 19.42
N CYS A 215 -8.11 14.91 18.58
CA CYS A 215 -7.18 14.47 17.51
C CYS A 215 -6.95 15.59 16.48
N ILE A 216 -7.99 16.34 16.10
CA ILE A 216 -7.85 17.47 15.16
C ILE A 216 -6.99 18.58 15.78
N VAL A 217 -7.24 18.93 17.04
CA VAL A 217 -6.42 19.94 17.74
C VAL A 217 -4.95 19.48 17.84
N LEU A 218 -4.72 18.22 18.20
CA LEU A 218 -3.38 17.64 18.25
C LEU A 218 -2.70 17.68 16.88
N LEU A 219 -3.41 17.34 15.80
CA LEU A 219 -2.90 17.43 14.43
C LEU A 219 -2.46 18.85 14.09
N VAL A 220 -3.32 19.85 14.37
CA VAL A 220 -3.00 21.27 14.09
C VAL A 220 -1.78 21.73 14.90
N VAL A 221 -1.69 21.35 16.16
CA VAL A 221 -0.52 21.66 17.02
C VAL A 221 0.75 21.03 16.43
N LEU A 222 0.71 19.73 16.11
CA LEU A 222 1.86 19.03 15.53
C LEU A 222 2.29 19.61 14.19
N MET A 223 1.37 19.98 13.32
CA MET A 223 1.69 20.65 12.05
C MET A 223 2.40 22.01 12.23
N ASN A 224 2.09 22.74 13.30
CA ASN A 224 2.75 24.01 13.59
C ASN A 224 4.12 23.86 14.28
N VAL A 225 4.33 22.77 15.03
CA VAL A 225 5.56 22.53 15.80
C VAL A 225 6.59 21.73 14.98
N THR A 226 6.11 20.89 14.06
CA THR A 226 7.01 20.03 13.26
C THR A 226 7.69 20.86 12.17
N PRO A 227 9.03 20.87 12.09
CA PRO A 227 9.74 21.58 11.02
C PRO A 227 9.41 20.96 9.66
N THR A 228 9.09 21.82 8.70
CA THR A 228 8.80 21.40 7.32
C THR A 228 10.08 21.40 6.51
N GLY A 229 10.40 20.29 5.87
CA GLY A 229 11.54 20.13 4.97
C GLY A 229 11.17 19.20 3.82
N MET A 230 11.72 19.48 2.62
CA MET A 230 11.46 18.68 1.42
C MET A 230 12.30 17.40 1.37
N VAL A 231 13.44 17.41 2.00
CA VAL A 231 14.38 16.29 2.07
C VAL A 231 14.73 16.09 3.54
N PRO A 232 14.64 14.86 4.07
CA PRO A 232 15.18 14.57 5.39
C PRO A 232 16.66 14.98 5.44
N ASN A 233 17.08 15.60 6.54
CA ASN A 233 18.50 15.83 6.79
C ASN A 233 19.15 14.47 7.13
N GLU A 234 19.42 13.68 6.10
CA GLU A 234 20.19 12.45 6.23
C GLU A 234 21.67 12.81 6.06
N ASP A 235 22.47 12.40 7.02
CA ASP A 235 23.92 12.44 6.88
C ASP A 235 24.33 11.31 5.91
N THR A 236 24.35 11.67 4.61
CA THR A 236 24.77 10.75 3.54
C THR A 236 26.31 10.63 3.46
N GLY A 237 27.04 11.27 4.36
CA GLY A 237 28.50 11.34 4.28
C GLY A 237 29.01 12.08 3.04
N THR A 238 28.14 12.84 2.36
CA THR A 238 28.49 13.63 1.17
C THR A 238 28.35 15.11 1.43
N ILE A 239 29.41 15.86 1.16
CA ILE A 239 29.42 17.33 1.20
C ILE A 239 29.19 17.83 -0.22
N MET A 240 28.09 18.55 -0.44
CA MET A 240 27.84 19.22 -1.71
C MET A 240 28.29 20.68 -1.60
N GLY A 241 29.29 21.06 -2.38
CA GLY A 241 29.76 22.42 -2.52
C GLY A 241 29.47 23.00 -3.91
N ALA A 242 28.95 24.20 -4.01
CA ALA A 242 28.81 24.91 -5.28
C ALA A 242 29.85 26.04 -5.34
N VAL A 243 30.74 25.98 -6.32
CA VAL A 243 31.71 27.05 -6.58
C VAL A 243 31.20 27.92 -7.70
N THR A 244 30.86 29.16 -7.39
CA THR A 244 30.38 30.13 -8.39
C THR A 244 31.48 31.09 -8.74
N LEU A 245 31.87 31.13 -9.99
CA LEU A 245 32.85 32.06 -10.53
C LEU A 245 32.18 33.29 -11.19
N PRO A 246 32.84 34.44 -11.29
CA PRO A 246 32.27 35.59 -11.95
C PRO A 246 31.85 35.33 -13.39
N PRO A 247 30.79 36.02 -13.90
CA PRO A 247 30.35 35.86 -15.28
C PRO A 247 31.48 36.20 -16.27
N GLY A 248 31.68 35.34 -17.29
CA GLY A 248 32.74 35.49 -18.28
C GLY A 248 34.05 34.75 -17.97
N THR A 249 34.09 33.96 -16.91
CA THR A 249 35.25 33.09 -16.61
C THR A 249 35.37 31.98 -17.67
N SER A 250 36.59 31.82 -18.22
CA SER A 250 36.85 30.74 -19.19
C SER A 250 36.76 29.33 -18.55
N GLN A 251 36.46 28.31 -19.37
CA GLN A 251 36.39 26.93 -18.93
C GLN A 251 37.71 26.45 -18.30
N GLU A 252 38.85 26.83 -18.88
CA GLU A 252 40.16 26.48 -18.35
C GLU A 252 40.38 26.98 -16.93
N ARG A 253 39.97 28.26 -16.66
CA ARG A 253 40.10 28.85 -15.33
C ARG A 253 39.13 28.21 -14.33
N THR A 254 37.99 27.78 -14.80
CA THR A 254 37.02 27.03 -13.96
C THR A 254 37.62 25.68 -13.54
N ILE A 255 38.26 24.95 -14.47
CA ILE A 255 38.89 23.66 -14.18
C ILE A 255 40.09 23.86 -13.23
N GLU A 256 40.86 24.90 -13.39
CA GLU A 256 42.00 25.22 -12.49
C GLU A 256 41.53 25.47 -11.06
N VAL A 257 40.46 26.24 -10.88
CA VAL A 257 39.87 26.50 -9.57
C VAL A 257 39.29 25.23 -8.97
N MET A 258 38.57 24.41 -9.75
CA MET A 258 38.06 23.14 -9.29
C MET A 258 39.14 22.17 -8.83
N ASN A 259 40.21 22.02 -9.60
CA ASN A 259 41.35 21.18 -9.22
C ASN A 259 42.02 21.68 -7.92
N LYS A 260 42.03 23.01 -7.70
CA LYS A 260 42.57 23.57 -6.45
C LYS A 260 41.62 23.31 -5.26
N VAL A 261 40.32 23.37 -5.46
CA VAL A 261 39.31 23.00 -4.44
C VAL A 261 39.42 21.51 -4.10
N ASP A 262 39.52 20.63 -5.10
CA ASP A 262 39.65 19.20 -4.90
C ASP A 262 40.93 18.85 -4.12
N SER A 263 42.07 19.55 -4.44
CA SER A 263 43.32 19.37 -3.70
C SER A 263 43.25 19.80 -2.24
N LEU A 264 42.46 20.86 -1.95
CA LEU A 264 42.23 21.34 -0.58
C LEU A 264 41.35 20.36 0.21
N ILE A 265 40.29 19.86 -0.41
CA ILE A 265 39.40 18.88 0.21
C ILE A 265 40.16 17.55 0.48
N ALA A 266 40.97 17.10 -0.47
CA ALA A 266 41.78 15.89 -0.30
C ALA A 266 42.87 16.02 0.77
N ALA A 267 43.29 17.23 1.09
CA ALA A 267 44.30 17.53 2.13
C ALA A 267 43.65 17.62 3.55
N ASP A 268 42.32 17.76 3.65
CA ASP A 268 41.63 17.85 4.92
C ASP A 268 41.40 16.46 5.51
N PRO A 269 41.87 16.15 6.73
CA PRO A 269 41.67 14.87 7.38
C PRO A 269 40.19 14.55 7.69
N ALA A 270 39.31 15.56 7.71
CA ALA A 270 37.87 15.39 7.88
C ALA A 270 37.15 14.94 6.58
N GLY A 271 37.84 14.99 5.41
CA GLY A 271 37.30 14.55 4.10
C GLY A 271 37.55 13.07 3.80
N LYS A 272 38.04 12.28 4.72
CA LYS A 272 38.16 10.84 4.67
C LYS A 272 37.16 10.18 5.60
#